data_be7b7b29422421bb2fb345118b20cc7b
#
_entry.id   be7b7b29422421bb2fb345118b20cc7b
#
_cell.length_a   1.000
_cell.length_b   1.000
_cell.length_c   1.000
_cell.angle_alpha   90.00
_cell.angle_beta   90.00
_cell.angle_gamma   90.00
#
_symmetry.space_group_name_H-M   'P 1'
#
loop_
_entity.id
_entity.type
_entity.pdbx_description
1 polymer ?
#
loop_
_entity_poly.entity_id
_entity_poly.type
_entity_poly.pdbx_seq_one_letter_code
_entity_poly.pdbx_strand_id
1 'polypeptide(L)'
;MSSGDSNPAATPTPGVDTQGDGRWMSLHNHFVSNSKGKEPDVLFVGDSLVQLLHQFEVWRDLFSPLHALNFGVGGDATQHVLWRLSNGELAHISPKVVVLWVGTNNHGHTAEQICGGIMAIVQLIKDKLPKAYTLVLGFLKLICNIQVSVKLQVQCRTQGELETRSTPTDTMTDCVTVRGGGERV
;
A
#
# COMPACT_ATOMS: atom_id res chain seq x y z
N MET A 1 27.86 -23.83 1.56
CA MET A 1 26.51 -23.36 1.91
C MET A 1 26.65 -21.89 2.14
N SER A 2 26.31 -21.09 1.13
CA SER A 2 26.28 -19.63 1.22
C SER A 2 25.19 -19.25 2.21
N SER A 3 25.54 -18.60 3.30
CA SER A 3 24.57 -17.94 4.18
C SER A 3 23.88 -16.88 3.31
N GLY A 4 22.63 -17.13 2.94
CA GLY A 4 21.88 -16.15 2.15
C GLY A 4 21.84 -14.84 2.93
N ASP A 5 22.46 -13.80 2.37
CA ASP A 5 22.37 -12.46 2.89
C ASP A 5 20.90 -12.10 3.01
N SER A 6 20.42 -11.94 4.24
CA SER A 6 19.04 -11.54 4.50
C SER A 6 18.83 -10.15 3.92
N ASN A 7 17.76 -9.96 3.11
CA ASN A 7 17.45 -8.66 2.54
C ASN A 7 17.08 -7.66 3.65
N PRO A 8 17.90 -6.63 3.91
CA PRO A 8 17.63 -5.67 4.99
C PRO A 8 16.33 -4.87 4.77
N ALA A 9 15.95 -4.62 3.52
CA ALA A 9 14.71 -3.93 3.19
C ALA A 9 13.45 -4.80 3.45
N ALA A 10 13.61 -6.13 3.58
CA ALA A 10 12.55 -7.09 3.89
C ALA A 10 12.65 -7.63 5.34
N THR A 11 13.55 -7.11 6.14
CA THR A 11 13.71 -7.49 7.55
C THR A 11 12.96 -6.49 8.43
N PRO A 12 11.87 -6.88 9.11
CA PRO A 12 11.08 -5.96 9.93
C PRO A 12 11.95 -5.26 10.99
N THR A 13 11.99 -3.94 10.96
CA THR A 13 12.80 -3.12 11.87
C THR A 13 11.99 -1.88 12.26
N PRO A 14 11.89 -1.52 13.54
CA PRO A 14 11.22 -0.29 13.95
C PRO A 14 11.93 0.94 13.38
N GLY A 15 11.18 2.00 13.11
CA GLY A 15 11.75 3.26 12.67
C GLY A 15 12.65 3.87 13.73
N VAL A 16 13.75 4.48 13.29
CA VAL A 16 14.68 5.16 14.18
C VAL A 16 14.15 6.54 14.48
N ASP A 17 13.95 6.85 15.73
CA ASP A 17 13.61 8.18 16.19
C ASP A 17 14.87 9.05 16.26
N THR A 18 15.18 9.71 15.14
CA THR A 18 16.39 10.54 15.02
C THR A 18 16.35 11.80 15.86
N GLN A 19 15.17 12.23 16.30
CA GLN A 19 14.99 13.42 17.12
C GLN A 19 14.84 13.11 18.61
N GLY A 20 14.64 11.84 18.96
CA GLY A 20 14.49 11.37 20.34
C GLY A 20 13.18 11.83 21.01
N ASP A 21 12.17 12.23 20.21
CA ASP A 21 10.89 12.73 20.71
C ASP A 21 9.77 11.66 20.79
N GLY A 22 10.08 10.41 20.44
CA GLY A 22 9.14 9.28 20.48
C GLY A 22 8.04 9.34 19.43
N ARG A 23 8.14 10.26 18.46
CA ARG A 23 7.09 10.55 17.48
C ARG A 23 6.71 9.35 16.64
N TRP A 24 7.70 8.61 16.15
CA TRP A 24 7.45 7.44 15.28
C TRP A 24 6.61 6.38 16.00
N MET A 25 7.02 6.01 17.21
CA MET A 25 6.29 5.02 18.02
C MET A 25 4.93 5.54 18.47
N SER A 26 4.82 6.84 18.75
CA SER A 26 3.56 7.49 19.10
C SER A 26 2.55 7.41 17.95
N LEU A 27 2.99 7.64 16.69
CA LEU A 27 2.15 7.48 15.50
C LEU A 27 1.73 6.03 15.30
N HIS A 28 2.64 5.08 15.45
CA HIS A 28 2.30 3.66 15.40
C HIS A 28 1.21 3.28 16.41
N ASN A 29 1.39 3.67 17.68
CA ASN A 29 0.40 3.42 18.74
C ASN A 29 -0.93 4.11 18.46
N HIS A 30 -0.89 5.32 17.88
CA HIS A 30 -2.09 6.03 17.45
C HIS A 30 -2.84 5.24 16.36
N PHE A 31 -2.16 4.70 15.35
CA PHE A 31 -2.78 3.91 14.29
C PHE A 31 -3.40 2.62 14.84
N VAL A 32 -2.71 1.91 15.73
CA VAL A 32 -3.23 0.73 16.41
C VAL A 32 -4.50 1.06 17.22
N SER A 33 -4.50 2.19 17.94
CA SER A 33 -5.67 2.62 18.71
C SER A 33 -6.81 3.08 17.80
N ASN A 34 -6.48 3.84 16.74
CA ASN A 34 -7.44 4.42 15.82
C ASN A 34 -8.09 3.36 14.91
N SER A 35 -7.49 2.20 14.74
CA SER A 35 -8.06 1.08 13.98
C SER A 35 -9.19 0.37 14.73
N LYS A 36 -9.22 0.45 16.09
CA LYS A 36 -10.21 -0.24 16.92
C LYS A 36 -11.60 0.33 16.68
N GLY A 37 -12.55 -0.57 16.36
CA GLY A 37 -13.95 -0.20 16.13
C GLY A 37 -14.21 0.57 14.85
N LYS A 38 -13.25 0.63 13.91
CA LYS A 38 -13.43 1.22 12.59
C LYS A 38 -13.52 0.15 11.52
N GLU A 39 -14.37 0.42 10.54
CA GLU A 39 -14.56 -0.43 9.36
C GLU A 39 -14.22 0.37 8.09
N PRO A 40 -12.94 0.60 7.81
CA PRO A 40 -12.55 1.34 6.62
C PRO A 40 -12.81 0.53 5.35
N ASP A 41 -13.29 1.19 4.30
CA ASP A 41 -13.32 0.58 2.97
C ASP A 41 -11.92 0.57 2.34
N VAL A 42 -11.12 1.60 2.62
CA VAL A 42 -9.78 1.77 2.05
C VAL A 42 -8.76 2.07 3.16
N LEU A 43 -7.62 1.41 3.09
CA LEU A 43 -6.45 1.70 3.93
C LEU A 43 -5.29 2.17 3.06
N PHE A 44 -4.75 3.34 3.36
CA PHE A 44 -3.50 3.83 2.78
C PHE A 44 -2.34 3.55 3.73
N VAL A 45 -1.27 2.95 3.21
CA VAL A 45 -0.06 2.59 3.98
C VAL A 45 1.17 3.11 3.23
N GLY A 46 2.08 3.76 3.92
CA GLY A 46 3.32 4.22 3.30
C GLY A 46 4.11 5.23 4.09
N ASP A 47 4.86 6.02 3.35
CA ASP A 47 5.78 7.04 3.87
C ASP A 47 5.15 8.46 3.91
N SER A 48 5.98 9.50 3.78
CA SER A 48 5.53 10.90 3.77
C SER A 48 4.56 11.21 2.64
N LEU A 49 4.66 10.54 1.49
CA LEU A 49 3.76 10.76 0.37
C LEU A 49 2.33 10.36 0.73
N VAL A 50 2.18 9.25 1.45
CA VAL A 50 0.88 8.83 1.99
C VAL A 50 0.44 9.74 3.13
N GLN A 51 1.33 10.06 4.07
CA GLN A 51 1.02 10.93 5.20
C GLN A 51 0.44 12.28 4.77
N LEU A 52 1.03 12.89 3.73
CA LEU A 52 0.63 14.19 3.22
C LEU A 52 -0.71 14.20 2.47
N LEU A 53 -1.25 13.04 2.08
CA LEU A 53 -2.53 12.98 1.37
C LEU A 53 -3.68 13.65 2.14
N HIS A 54 -3.65 13.64 3.47
CA HIS A 54 -4.66 14.30 4.31
C HIS A 54 -4.75 15.82 4.10
N GLN A 55 -3.70 16.45 3.55
CA GLN A 55 -3.64 17.90 3.35
C GLN A 55 -4.34 18.35 2.08
N PHE A 56 -4.69 17.43 1.19
CA PHE A 56 -5.29 17.73 -0.10
C PHE A 56 -6.81 17.59 -0.07
N GLU A 57 -7.50 18.45 -0.82
CA GLU A 57 -8.96 18.39 -0.94
C GLU A 57 -9.46 17.04 -1.46
N VAL A 58 -8.68 16.41 -2.34
CA VAL A 58 -8.98 15.06 -2.87
C VAL A 58 -9.19 14.02 -1.76
N TRP A 59 -8.49 14.16 -0.63
CA TRP A 59 -8.71 13.25 0.50
C TRP A 59 -10.12 13.42 1.07
N ARG A 60 -10.51 14.66 1.34
CA ARG A 60 -11.83 14.97 1.88
C ARG A 60 -12.96 14.55 0.93
N ASP A 61 -12.77 14.81 -0.36
CA ASP A 61 -13.84 14.68 -1.34
C ASP A 61 -14.01 13.25 -1.84
N LEU A 62 -12.91 12.47 -1.97
CA LEU A 62 -12.94 11.13 -2.53
C LEU A 62 -12.70 10.01 -1.52
N PHE A 63 -11.86 10.21 -0.51
CA PHE A 63 -11.46 9.14 0.39
C PHE A 63 -12.16 9.16 1.75
N SER A 64 -12.49 10.35 2.29
CA SER A 64 -13.24 10.44 3.55
C SER A 64 -14.61 9.75 3.48
N PRO A 65 -15.40 9.86 2.38
CA PRO A 65 -16.66 9.14 2.25
C PRO A 65 -16.53 7.61 2.27
N LEU A 66 -15.34 7.08 1.95
CA LEU A 66 -15.00 5.65 2.01
C LEU A 66 -14.47 5.23 3.40
N HIS A 67 -14.60 6.09 4.41
CA HIS A 67 -14.01 5.88 5.73
C HIS A 67 -12.52 5.51 5.67
N ALA A 68 -11.80 6.06 4.68
CA ALA A 68 -10.40 5.71 4.44
C ALA A 68 -9.52 6.04 5.65
N LEU A 69 -8.64 5.12 6.00
CA LEU A 69 -7.59 5.34 6.99
C LEU A 69 -6.25 5.64 6.29
N ASN A 70 -5.47 6.51 6.89
CA ASN A 70 -4.15 6.88 6.43
C ASN A 70 -3.10 6.50 7.47
N PHE A 71 -2.30 5.48 7.16
CA PHE A 71 -1.19 4.97 7.96
C PHE A 71 0.15 5.33 7.30
N GLY A 72 0.28 6.57 6.85
CA GLY A 72 1.53 7.13 6.35
C GLY A 72 2.39 7.69 7.49
N VAL A 73 3.69 7.39 7.47
CA VAL A 73 4.68 7.94 8.40
C VAL A 73 5.87 8.49 7.63
N GLY A 74 6.15 9.77 7.80
CA GLY A 74 7.29 10.43 7.15
C GLY A 74 8.62 9.76 7.48
N GLY A 75 9.42 9.53 6.44
CA GLY A 75 10.72 8.87 6.58
C GLY A 75 10.71 7.34 6.60
N ASP A 76 9.53 6.71 6.59
CA ASP A 76 9.46 5.25 6.59
C ASP A 76 10.07 4.64 5.32
N ALA A 77 10.91 3.64 5.54
CA ALA A 77 11.38 2.70 4.53
C ALA A 77 10.55 1.41 4.59
N THR A 78 10.74 0.50 3.63
CA THR A 78 9.99 -0.76 3.54
C THR A 78 10.06 -1.60 4.82
N GLN A 79 11.23 -1.73 5.44
CA GLN A 79 11.43 -2.47 6.69
C GLN A 79 10.64 -1.88 7.86
N HIS A 80 10.46 -0.56 7.91
CA HIS A 80 9.70 0.13 8.95
C HIS A 80 8.20 -0.13 8.80
N VAL A 81 7.68 0.02 7.58
CA VAL A 81 6.28 -0.33 7.26
C VAL A 81 6.01 -1.79 7.58
N LEU A 82 6.91 -2.69 7.17
CA LEU A 82 6.78 -4.12 7.44
C LEU A 82 6.69 -4.40 8.95
N TRP A 83 7.51 -3.72 9.76
CA TRP A 83 7.47 -3.82 11.22
C TRP A 83 6.12 -3.34 11.78
N ARG A 84 5.65 -2.14 11.40
CA ARG A 84 4.40 -1.56 11.90
C ARG A 84 3.20 -2.46 11.63
N LEU A 85 3.08 -2.95 10.40
CA LEU A 85 1.99 -3.83 10.00
C LEU A 85 2.04 -5.19 10.72
N SER A 86 3.26 -5.68 11.03
CA SER A 86 3.43 -6.91 11.84
C SER A 86 3.03 -6.70 13.29
N ASN A 87 3.13 -5.47 13.79
CA ASN A 87 2.95 -5.13 15.21
C ASN A 87 1.59 -4.46 15.52
N GLY A 88 0.54 -4.83 14.82
CA GLY A 88 -0.83 -4.60 15.28
C GLY A 88 -1.66 -3.61 14.46
N GLU A 89 -1.08 -2.85 13.52
CA GLU A 89 -1.85 -1.86 12.74
C GLU A 89 -2.99 -2.49 11.91
N LEU A 90 -2.85 -3.76 11.52
CA LEU A 90 -3.86 -4.49 10.74
C LEU A 90 -4.81 -5.35 11.60
N ALA A 91 -4.63 -5.38 12.93
CA ALA A 91 -5.30 -6.38 13.78
C ALA A 91 -6.81 -6.18 13.91
N HIS A 92 -7.31 -4.96 13.73
CA HIS A 92 -8.71 -4.61 14.07
C HIS A 92 -9.52 -4.09 12.87
N ILE A 93 -8.99 -4.18 11.66
CA ILE A 93 -9.64 -3.65 10.44
C ILE A 93 -9.73 -4.71 9.36
N SER A 94 -10.71 -4.54 8.47
CA SER A 94 -10.94 -5.41 7.31
C SER A 94 -11.27 -4.58 6.07
N PRO A 95 -10.35 -3.75 5.58
CA PRO A 95 -10.58 -2.91 4.41
C PRO A 95 -10.80 -3.77 3.15
N LYS A 96 -11.54 -3.24 2.19
CA LYS A 96 -11.70 -3.86 0.88
C LYS A 96 -10.45 -3.67 0.00
N VAL A 97 -9.79 -2.52 0.16
CA VAL A 97 -8.60 -2.15 -0.61
C VAL A 97 -7.51 -1.61 0.32
N VAL A 98 -6.29 -2.07 0.10
CA VAL A 98 -5.08 -1.49 0.71
C VAL A 98 -4.24 -0.84 -0.39
N VAL A 99 -3.94 0.44 -0.25
CA VAL A 99 -3.05 1.19 -1.14
C VAL A 99 -1.70 1.31 -0.46
N LEU A 100 -0.68 0.69 -1.04
CA LEU A 100 0.70 0.71 -0.54
C LEU A 100 1.56 1.64 -1.38
N TRP A 101 2.18 2.63 -0.75
CA TRP A 101 3.10 3.54 -1.41
C TRP A 101 4.32 3.82 -0.52
N VAL A 102 5.41 3.11 -0.78
CA VAL A 102 6.65 3.17 0.02
C VAL A 102 7.85 2.79 -0.84
N GLY A 103 9.04 3.17 -0.40
CA GLY A 103 10.31 2.81 -1.02
C GLY A 103 11.24 3.99 -1.29
N THR A 104 10.73 5.21 -1.23
CA THR A 104 11.52 6.43 -1.49
C THR A 104 12.61 6.67 -0.44
N ASN A 105 12.42 6.20 0.78
CA ASN A 105 13.36 6.39 1.89
C ASN A 105 14.32 5.21 2.12
N ASN A 106 14.34 4.23 1.22
CA ASN A 106 15.26 3.09 1.32
C ASN A 106 16.68 3.45 0.86
N HIS A 107 17.22 4.56 1.36
CA HIS A 107 18.57 5.00 1.02
C HIS A 107 19.61 3.93 1.39
N GLY A 108 20.52 3.63 0.45
CA GLY A 108 21.56 2.60 0.63
C GLY A 108 21.14 1.16 0.30
N HIS A 109 19.86 0.93 -0.05
CA HIS A 109 19.39 -0.37 -0.55
C HIS A 109 19.38 -0.40 -2.08
N THR A 110 19.64 -1.59 -2.65
CA THR A 110 19.49 -1.79 -4.09
C THR A 110 18.02 -1.86 -4.51
N ALA A 111 17.76 -1.69 -5.80
CA ALA A 111 16.42 -1.80 -6.36
C ALA A 111 15.78 -3.16 -6.06
N GLU A 112 16.56 -4.23 -6.17
CA GLU A 112 16.13 -5.60 -5.88
C GLU A 112 15.79 -5.78 -4.41
N GLN A 113 16.58 -5.17 -3.50
CA GLN A 113 16.30 -5.20 -2.07
C GLN A 113 14.99 -4.48 -1.75
N ILE A 114 14.78 -3.29 -2.31
CA ILE A 114 13.55 -2.51 -2.13
C ILE A 114 12.34 -3.28 -2.66
N CYS A 115 12.47 -3.86 -3.84
CA CYS A 115 11.42 -4.71 -4.41
C CYS A 115 11.07 -5.89 -3.50
N GLY A 116 12.08 -6.58 -2.98
CA GLY A 116 11.90 -7.66 -2.01
C GLY A 116 11.19 -7.19 -0.74
N GLY A 117 11.51 -5.97 -0.26
CA GLY A 117 10.83 -5.35 0.88
C GLY A 117 9.35 -5.07 0.59
N ILE A 118 9.03 -4.50 -0.56
CA ILE A 118 7.64 -4.25 -0.99
C ILE A 118 6.88 -5.58 -1.12
N MET A 119 7.48 -6.60 -1.72
CA MET A 119 6.86 -7.92 -1.85
C MET A 119 6.61 -8.59 -0.49
N ALA A 120 7.50 -8.42 0.48
CA ALA A 120 7.28 -8.90 1.84
C ALA A 120 6.08 -8.19 2.51
N ILE A 121 5.92 -6.88 2.30
CA ILE A 121 4.76 -6.14 2.80
C ILE A 121 3.47 -6.65 2.14
N VAL A 122 3.46 -6.83 0.82
CA VAL A 122 2.30 -7.34 0.08
C VAL A 122 1.91 -8.74 0.58
N GLN A 123 2.89 -9.61 0.81
CA GLN A 123 2.63 -10.94 1.37
C GLN A 123 2.03 -10.86 2.77
N LEU A 124 2.59 -10.01 3.65
CA LEU A 124 2.05 -9.80 4.99
C LEU A 124 0.60 -9.29 4.97
N ILE A 125 0.31 -8.31 4.08
CA ILE A 125 -1.08 -7.80 3.92
C ILE A 125 -1.99 -8.93 3.47
N LYS A 126 -1.59 -9.73 2.51
CA LYS A 126 -2.38 -10.88 2.01
C LYS A 126 -2.65 -11.90 3.12
N ASP A 127 -1.67 -12.17 3.98
CA ASP A 127 -1.81 -13.14 5.08
C ASP A 127 -2.73 -12.60 6.19
N LYS A 128 -2.63 -11.31 6.51
CA LYS A 128 -3.44 -10.66 7.56
C LYS A 128 -4.84 -10.26 7.09
N LEU A 129 -4.96 -9.85 5.83
CA LEU A 129 -6.19 -9.32 5.21
C LEU A 129 -6.49 -10.07 3.90
N PRO A 130 -6.81 -11.37 3.94
CA PRO A 130 -6.91 -12.22 2.74
C PRO A 130 -8.04 -11.80 1.79
N LYS A 131 -8.99 -10.98 2.24
CA LYS A 131 -10.11 -10.47 1.43
C LYS A 131 -9.82 -9.11 0.81
N ALA A 132 -8.75 -8.42 1.22
CA ALA A 132 -8.41 -7.11 0.71
C ALA A 132 -7.65 -7.20 -0.63
N TYR A 133 -7.96 -6.29 -1.54
CA TYR A 133 -7.15 -6.07 -2.73
C TYR A 133 -5.99 -5.14 -2.36
N THR A 134 -4.78 -5.49 -2.75
CA THR A 134 -3.60 -4.63 -2.53
C THR A 134 -3.20 -3.94 -3.83
N LEU A 135 -3.24 -2.61 -3.81
CA LEU A 135 -2.77 -1.75 -4.89
C LEU A 135 -1.40 -1.18 -4.49
N VAL A 136 -0.36 -1.47 -5.26
CA VAL A 136 0.99 -0.94 -5.01
C VAL A 136 1.22 0.24 -5.96
N LEU A 137 1.48 1.41 -5.37
CA LEU A 137 1.88 2.61 -6.11
C LEU A 137 3.41 2.74 -6.06
N GLY A 138 4.03 3.04 -7.20
CA GLY A 138 5.47 3.27 -7.28
C GLY A 138 6.09 2.85 -8.61
N PHE A 139 7.37 3.12 -8.75
CA PHE A 139 8.17 2.82 -9.95
C PHE A 139 8.62 1.35 -10.03
N LEU A 140 7.78 0.40 -9.61
CA LEU A 140 8.12 -1.03 -9.60
C LEU A 140 8.63 -1.53 -10.97
N LYS A 141 8.10 -0.99 -12.07
CA LYS A 141 8.53 -1.35 -13.42
C LYS A 141 9.95 -0.88 -13.74
N LEU A 142 10.41 0.21 -13.11
CA LEU A 142 11.77 0.75 -13.27
C LEU A 142 12.78 0.09 -12.31
N ILE A 143 12.30 -0.38 -11.15
CA ILE A 143 13.14 -0.90 -10.08
C ILE A 143 13.32 -2.41 -10.17
N CYS A 144 12.22 -3.11 -10.47
CA CYS A 144 12.23 -4.56 -10.50
C CYS A 144 12.07 -5.03 -11.94
N ASN A 145 12.99 -5.18 -12.74
CA ASN A 145 12.87 -5.77 -14.09
C ASN A 145 12.18 -7.16 -14.07
N ILE A 146 11.35 -7.36 -13.06
CA ILE A 146 10.54 -8.54 -12.77
C ILE A 146 9.16 -8.27 -13.33
N GLN A 147 8.78 -9.08 -14.29
CA GLN A 147 7.40 -9.21 -14.75
C GLN A 147 6.57 -9.79 -13.58
N VAL A 148 6.20 -8.92 -12.64
CA VAL A 148 5.22 -9.28 -11.61
C VAL A 148 3.88 -9.35 -12.34
N SER A 149 3.50 -10.56 -12.70
CA SER A 149 2.11 -10.86 -13.05
C SER A 149 1.27 -10.71 -11.76
N VAL A 150 1.09 -9.49 -11.33
CA VAL A 150 -0.03 -9.16 -10.45
C VAL A 150 -1.25 -9.31 -11.35
N LYS A 151 -1.92 -10.45 -11.27
CA LYS A 151 -3.28 -10.57 -11.79
C LYS A 151 -4.12 -9.57 -10.98
N LEU A 152 -4.15 -8.32 -11.46
CA LEU A 152 -5.18 -7.38 -11.10
C LEU A 152 -6.47 -7.92 -11.71
N GLN A 153 -7.16 -8.76 -10.99
CA GLN A 153 -8.51 -9.15 -11.34
C GLN A 153 -9.42 -8.00 -10.86
N VAL A 154 -9.40 -6.91 -11.61
CA VAL A 154 -10.40 -5.86 -11.49
C VAL A 154 -11.69 -6.46 -12.05
N GLN A 155 -12.49 -7.05 -11.20
CA GLN A 155 -13.82 -7.49 -11.56
C GLN A 155 -14.72 -6.24 -11.51
N CYS A 156 -14.67 -5.42 -12.55
CA CYS A 156 -15.73 -4.46 -12.83
C CYS A 156 -17.00 -5.26 -13.12
N ARG A 157 -17.94 -5.30 -12.18
CA ARG A 157 -19.30 -5.67 -12.48
C ARG A 157 -19.91 -4.55 -13.32
N THR A 158 -19.76 -4.64 -14.63
CA THR A 158 -20.66 -3.97 -15.54
C THR A 158 -21.89 -4.86 -15.70
N GLN A 159 -23.04 -4.38 -15.29
CA GLN A 159 -24.31 -4.89 -15.83
C GLN A 159 -24.33 -4.55 -17.32
N GLY A 160 -24.43 -5.56 -18.16
CA GLY A 160 -24.60 -5.40 -19.61
C GLY A 160 -23.61 -6.29 -20.38
N GLU A 161 -24.16 -7.32 -20.97
CA GLU A 161 -23.53 -8.25 -21.90
C GLU A 161 -22.75 -7.52 -23.00
N LEU A 162 -21.54 -7.95 -23.30
CA LEU A 162 -21.06 -8.06 -24.68
C LEU A 162 -19.89 -9.05 -24.80
N GLU A 163 -19.96 -9.77 -25.90
CA GLU A 163 -19.26 -10.95 -26.34
C GLU A 163 -17.71 -10.86 -26.35
N THR A 164 -17.16 -12.04 -26.21
CA THR A 164 -15.77 -12.44 -26.39
C THR A 164 -15.15 -12.02 -27.72
N ARG A 165 -13.93 -11.47 -27.66
CA ARG A 165 -12.91 -11.74 -28.69
C ARG A 165 -11.50 -11.67 -28.09
N SER A 166 -10.81 -12.77 -28.21
CA SER A 166 -9.40 -12.95 -27.87
C SER A 166 -8.50 -12.42 -28.97
N THR A 167 -7.49 -11.64 -28.64
CA THR A 167 -6.17 -11.66 -29.29
C THR A 167 -5.12 -11.07 -28.34
N PRO A 168 -3.91 -11.64 -28.24
CA PRO A 168 -2.85 -11.15 -27.38
C PRO A 168 -1.92 -10.25 -28.20
N THR A 169 -1.67 -9.08 -27.75
CA THR A 169 -0.52 -8.19 -27.90
C THR A 169 -1.01 -6.76 -27.70
N ASP A 170 -0.55 -6.12 -26.62
CA ASP A 170 0.07 -4.81 -26.72
C ASP A 170 0.26 -4.15 -25.35
N THR A 171 1.38 -3.51 -25.24
CA THR A 171 1.87 -2.56 -24.26
C THR A 171 0.77 -1.77 -23.55
N MET A 172 0.68 -2.00 -22.24
CA MET A 172 -0.28 -1.33 -21.38
C MET A 172 0.27 0.01 -20.91
N THR A 173 -0.15 1.06 -21.59
CA THR A 173 -0.14 2.44 -21.11
C THR A 173 -1.60 2.80 -20.91
N ASP A 174 -2.18 2.51 -19.74
CA ASP A 174 -3.51 3.01 -19.43
C ASP A 174 -3.58 3.55 -18.01
N CYS A 175 -3.71 4.84 -17.99
CA CYS A 175 -4.08 5.67 -16.87
C CYS A 175 -5.55 5.38 -16.52
N VAL A 176 -5.82 4.87 -15.31
CA VAL A 176 -7.20 4.65 -14.87
C VAL A 176 -7.86 6.00 -14.61
N THR A 177 -8.73 6.43 -15.51
CA THR A 177 -9.60 7.58 -15.32
C THR A 177 -10.86 7.11 -14.59
N VAL A 178 -11.02 7.50 -13.34
CA VAL A 178 -12.28 7.30 -12.60
C VAL A 178 -13.27 8.36 -13.07
N ARG A 179 -14.28 7.98 -13.85
CA ARG A 179 -15.43 8.84 -14.14
C ARG A 179 -16.48 8.64 -13.07
N GLY A 180 -16.71 9.66 -12.28
CA GLY A 180 -17.88 9.76 -11.40
C GLY A 180 -19.13 9.95 -12.24
N GLY A 181 -20.06 9.00 -12.19
CA GLY A 181 -21.40 9.17 -12.73
C GLY A 181 -22.24 10.01 -11.76
N GLY A 182 -22.49 11.26 -12.11
CA GLY A 182 -23.49 12.07 -11.46
C GLY A 182 -24.82 11.90 -12.19
N GLU A 183 -25.78 11.26 -11.56
CA GLU A 183 -27.18 11.40 -11.96
C GLU A 183 -27.73 12.69 -11.39
N ARG A 184 -28.28 13.52 -12.28
CA ARG A 184 -29.13 14.66 -11.95
C ARG A 184 -30.59 14.19 -11.93
N VAL A 185 -31.24 14.46 -10.86
CA VAL A 185 -32.66 14.74 -10.82
C VAL A 185 -32.83 16.12 -10.26
#